data_73a1aeb9e5549780c475eee4fbf51a2f
#
_entry.id   73a1aeb9e5549780c475eee4fbf51a2f
#
_cell.length_a   1.000
_cell.length_b   1.000
_cell.length_c   1.000
_cell.angle_alpha   90.00
_cell.angle_beta   90.00
_cell.angle_gamma   90.00
#
_symmetry.space_group_name_H-M   'P 1'
#
loop_
_entity.id
_entity.type
_entity.pdbx_description
1 polymer ?
#
loop_
_entity_poly.entity_id
_entity_poly.type
_entity_poly.pdbx_seq_one_letter_code
_entity_poly.pdbx_strand_id
1 'polypeptide(L)'
;LPGRALILVENLSVPFDRRVWQEATTLRDHGWDVEVICPRGTARDTEREATVDGVRIHRYPLQAASGGPQGYLKEYSAALFHSVRLARAVHRRAPVDVVHLCNPPDLLFVVALVLKVLSGGRTKVVFDQHDLVPELYLSRFRPKRDALYWALRLTEFLTYRTADVVISTNESYRSKAVGRGRVRGDRAFTVRSAPALDRFKQVPPEPELARGKEHLLVYLGVMGPQDGVDYAVRALARLGERRDDWHAAFLGGGDAFDDVVDLAHRLGLDDRVTFTGMADTPDVQRYLSTACLGLAPDPLNPLSDLSTMNKIMEYMAMGLPMVSFDLTEGRVSAGDAALYARPNDVDEYASLVSDLLDDPVRRKQMGEVGRARVAGALSWSHSQSSLLAAYATVDPARR
;
A
#
# COMPACT_ATOMS: atom_id res chain seq x y z
N LEU A 1 -32.81 1.63 3.03
CA LEU A 1 -31.47 2.18 2.79
C LEU A 1 -30.45 1.32 3.52
N PRO A 2 -29.27 1.06 2.93
CA PRO A 2 -28.14 0.49 3.66
C PRO A 2 -27.83 1.34 4.88
N GLY A 3 -27.12 0.79 5.85
CA GLY A 3 -26.83 1.47 7.11
C GLY A 3 -25.79 2.57 7.01
N ARG A 4 -25.29 2.98 8.17
CA ARG A 4 -24.26 3.99 8.34
C ARG A 4 -22.92 3.34 8.63
N ALA A 5 -21.89 3.62 7.79
CA ALA A 5 -20.54 3.10 7.91
C ALA A 5 -19.57 4.17 8.42
N LEU A 6 -18.76 3.83 9.42
CA LEU A 6 -17.68 4.65 9.94
C LEU A 6 -16.34 3.97 9.65
N ILE A 7 -15.51 4.54 8.78
CA ILE A 7 -14.19 4.03 8.43
C ILE A 7 -13.13 4.73 9.30
N LEU A 8 -12.21 3.95 9.87
CA LEU A 8 -11.11 4.43 10.71
C LEU A 8 -9.79 4.06 10.05
N VAL A 9 -8.95 5.05 9.76
CA VAL A 9 -7.59 4.87 9.25
C VAL A 9 -6.63 5.77 10.00
N GLU A 10 -5.41 5.28 10.25
CA GLU A 10 -4.43 6.01 11.05
C GLU A 10 -3.23 6.49 10.22
N ASN A 11 -2.86 5.77 9.18
CA ASN A 11 -1.62 6.05 8.44
C ASN A 11 -1.65 7.35 7.62
N LEU A 12 -2.75 7.59 6.91
CA LEU A 12 -2.83 8.64 5.90
C LEU A 12 -4.13 9.42 6.02
N SER A 13 -4.09 10.68 5.57
CA SER A 13 -5.30 11.47 5.41
C SER A 13 -6.15 10.95 4.25
N VAL A 14 -7.46 11.18 4.33
CA VAL A 14 -8.41 10.87 3.26
C VAL A 14 -8.91 12.20 2.66
N PRO A 15 -8.99 12.31 1.31
CA PRO A 15 -8.92 11.31 0.23
C PRO A 15 -7.53 10.87 -0.24
N PHE A 16 -6.44 11.31 0.39
CA PHE A 16 -5.09 10.97 -0.05
C PHE A 16 -4.79 9.45 0.05
N ASP A 17 -5.32 8.76 1.08
CA ASP A 17 -5.35 7.30 1.14
C ASP A 17 -6.28 6.76 0.05
N ARG A 18 -5.69 6.24 -1.02
CA ARG A 18 -6.39 5.81 -2.23
C ARG A 18 -7.29 4.60 -1.98
N ARG A 19 -6.84 3.63 -1.17
CA ARG A 19 -7.63 2.43 -0.88
C ARG A 19 -8.87 2.80 -0.10
N VAL A 20 -8.70 3.49 1.01
CA VAL A 20 -9.82 3.95 1.86
C VAL A 20 -10.77 4.84 1.06
N TRP A 21 -10.26 5.69 0.17
CA TRP A 21 -11.09 6.52 -0.68
C TRP A 21 -11.93 5.73 -1.68
N GLN A 22 -11.33 4.73 -2.35
CA GLN A 22 -12.05 3.84 -3.26
C GLN A 22 -13.15 3.04 -2.53
N GLU A 23 -12.88 2.57 -1.32
CA GLU A 23 -13.85 1.87 -0.49
C GLU A 23 -14.99 2.78 -0.03
N ALA A 24 -14.64 3.96 0.50
CA ALA A 24 -15.62 4.94 0.96
C ALA A 24 -16.57 5.39 -0.15
N THR A 25 -16.02 5.72 -1.33
CA THR A 25 -16.82 6.14 -2.49
C THR A 25 -17.67 5.00 -3.05
N THR A 26 -17.13 3.79 -3.10
CA THR A 26 -17.89 2.59 -3.49
C THR A 26 -19.09 2.37 -2.58
N LEU A 27 -18.91 2.43 -1.26
CA LEU A 27 -19.99 2.24 -0.30
C LEU A 27 -21.05 3.34 -0.43
N ARG A 28 -20.62 4.60 -0.54
CA ARG A 28 -21.52 5.75 -0.80
C ARG A 28 -22.36 5.54 -2.05
N ASP A 29 -21.75 5.13 -3.17
CA ASP A 29 -22.42 4.92 -4.44
C ASP A 29 -23.46 3.78 -4.39
N HIS A 30 -23.31 2.88 -3.38
CA HIS A 30 -24.27 1.82 -3.09
C HIS A 30 -25.18 2.15 -1.91
N GLY A 31 -25.32 3.44 -1.58
CA GLY A 31 -26.35 3.98 -0.69
C GLY A 31 -25.97 3.97 0.81
N TRP A 32 -24.75 3.64 1.19
CA TRP A 32 -24.29 3.76 2.57
C TRP A 32 -24.07 5.24 2.94
N ASP A 33 -24.45 5.64 4.16
CA ASP A 33 -24.01 6.90 4.75
C ASP A 33 -22.60 6.71 5.31
N VAL A 34 -21.60 7.29 4.64
CA VAL A 34 -20.19 7.05 4.94
C VAL A 34 -19.54 8.22 5.64
N GLU A 35 -18.93 7.94 6.78
CA GLU A 35 -18.02 8.86 7.46
C GLU A 35 -16.64 8.24 7.64
N VAL A 36 -15.60 9.08 7.61
CA VAL A 36 -14.21 8.66 7.78
C VAL A 36 -13.57 9.43 8.93
N ILE A 37 -12.80 8.74 9.78
CA ILE A 37 -11.92 9.35 10.78
C ILE A 37 -10.48 9.01 10.39
N CYS A 38 -9.65 10.04 10.19
CA CYS A 38 -8.25 9.91 9.78
C CYS A 38 -7.37 11.01 10.38
N PRO A 39 -6.03 10.92 10.30
CA PRO A 39 -5.15 12.03 10.65
C PRO A 39 -5.27 13.16 9.61
N ARG A 40 -4.82 14.35 9.98
CA ARG A 40 -4.61 15.46 9.06
C ARG A 40 -3.36 15.22 8.22
N GLY A 41 -3.43 15.60 6.95
CA GLY A 41 -2.23 15.72 6.13
C GLY A 41 -1.39 16.96 6.50
N THR A 42 -0.16 16.99 6.03
CA THR A 42 0.77 18.11 6.26
C THR A 42 0.65 19.20 5.21
N ALA A 43 0.55 18.84 3.94
CA ALA A 43 0.46 19.76 2.80
C ALA A 43 -0.95 19.81 2.17
N ARG A 44 -1.76 18.78 2.39
CA ARG A 44 -3.15 18.65 1.91
C ARG A 44 -4.01 18.06 3.02
N ASP A 45 -5.32 18.11 2.87
CA ASP A 45 -6.26 17.53 3.85
C ASP A 45 -6.05 18.08 5.28
N THR A 46 -5.78 19.38 5.40
CA THR A 46 -5.42 20.04 6.67
C THR A 46 -6.62 20.45 7.51
N GLU A 47 -7.81 20.53 6.94
CA GLU A 47 -9.04 20.92 7.62
C GLU A 47 -9.50 19.85 8.61
N ARG A 48 -10.11 20.26 9.71
CA ARG A 48 -10.64 19.33 10.74
C ARG A 48 -11.79 18.48 10.25
N GLU A 49 -12.69 19.09 9.48
CA GLU A 49 -13.87 18.44 8.92
C GLU A 49 -14.01 18.87 7.48
N ALA A 50 -14.37 17.93 6.62
CA ALA A 50 -14.66 18.17 5.22
C ALA A 50 -15.77 17.21 4.75
N THR A 51 -16.50 17.63 3.72
CA THR A 51 -17.35 16.73 2.96
C THR A 51 -16.86 16.74 1.52
N VAL A 52 -16.36 15.60 1.06
CA VAL A 52 -15.83 15.43 -0.29
C VAL A 52 -16.65 14.36 -0.99
N ASP A 53 -17.19 14.66 -2.14
CA ASP A 53 -18.03 13.73 -2.92
C ASP A 53 -19.10 13.00 -2.07
N GLY A 54 -19.71 13.69 -1.11
CA GLY A 54 -20.74 13.13 -0.23
C GLY A 54 -20.24 12.28 0.95
N VAL A 55 -18.92 12.05 1.07
CA VAL A 55 -18.29 11.38 2.22
C VAL A 55 -17.89 12.43 3.26
N ARG A 56 -18.33 12.26 4.51
CA ARG A 56 -17.94 13.14 5.62
C ARG A 56 -16.63 12.66 6.25
N ILE A 57 -15.68 13.58 6.39
CA ILE A 57 -14.32 13.27 6.86
C ILE A 57 -14.01 14.08 8.11
N HIS A 58 -13.62 13.40 9.19
CA HIS A 58 -13.21 13.98 10.47
C HIS A 58 -11.73 13.74 10.68
N ARG A 59 -10.94 14.81 10.72
CA ARG A 59 -9.49 14.71 10.81
C ARG A 59 -8.98 15.18 12.18
N TYR A 60 -8.05 14.41 12.76
CA TYR A 60 -7.38 14.75 14.02
C TYR A 60 -5.91 15.11 13.78
N PRO A 61 -5.31 15.95 14.66
CA PRO A 61 -3.88 16.21 14.57
C PRO A 61 -3.11 14.97 15.03
N LEU A 62 -2.13 14.56 14.24
CA LEU A 62 -1.19 13.49 14.57
C LEU A 62 0.20 13.93 14.18
N GLN A 63 1.17 13.70 15.06
CA GLN A 63 2.58 13.87 14.77
C GLN A 63 3.13 12.50 14.37
N ALA A 64 3.73 12.43 13.18
CA ALA A 64 4.37 11.21 12.73
C ALA A 64 5.47 10.78 13.71
N ALA A 65 5.62 9.48 13.90
CA ALA A 65 6.64 8.94 14.79
C ALA A 65 8.03 9.40 14.37
N SER A 66 8.78 9.90 15.34
CA SER A 66 10.20 10.16 15.19
C SER A 66 10.96 9.22 16.11
N GLY A 67 11.82 8.35 15.55
CA GLY A 67 12.78 7.55 16.28
C GLY A 67 12.22 6.32 17.02
N GLY A 68 12.24 5.17 16.37
CA GLY A 68 12.12 3.85 17.00
C GLY A 68 10.77 3.49 17.63
N PRO A 69 10.68 2.34 18.32
CA PRO A 69 9.41 1.80 18.83
C PRO A 69 8.65 2.71 19.80
N GLN A 70 9.36 3.57 20.56
CA GLN A 70 8.73 4.51 21.50
C GLN A 70 7.98 5.64 20.79
N GLY A 71 8.46 6.08 19.61
CA GLY A 71 7.77 7.06 18.77
C GLY A 71 6.43 6.50 18.30
N TYR A 72 6.43 5.28 17.77
CA TYR A 72 5.21 4.59 17.35
C TYR A 72 4.22 4.35 18.48
N LEU A 73 4.69 4.04 19.70
CA LEU A 73 3.79 3.88 20.84
C LEU A 73 3.06 5.19 21.19
N LYS A 74 3.76 6.33 21.13
CA LYS A 74 3.14 7.66 21.35
C LYS A 74 2.15 8.00 20.24
N GLU A 75 2.53 7.80 18.99
CA GLU A 75 1.69 8.05 17.82
C GLU A 75 0.40 7.23 17.90
N TYR A 76 0.50 5.91 18.06
CA TYR A 76 -0.65 5.02 18.12
C TYR A 76 -1.54 5.26 19.34
N SER A 77 -0.97 5.67 20.48
CA SER A 77 -1.76 6.03 21.66
C SER A 77 -2.56 7.32 21.44
N ALA A 78 -1.95 8.33 20.80
CA ALA A 78 -2.63 9.57 20.43
C ALA A 78 -3.72 9.32 19.37
N ALA A 79 -3.42 8.55 18.35
CA ALA A 79 -4.37 8.17 17.30
C ALA A 79 -5.57 7.43 17.89
N LEU A 80 -5.32 6.45 18.78
CA LEU A 80 -6.39 5.71 19.45
C LEU A 80 -7.28 6.62 20.31
N PHE A 81 -6.67 7.53 21.08
CA PHE A 81 -7.43 8.50 21.88
C PHE A 81 -8.33 9.38 21.02
N HIS A 82 -7.78 9.96 19.93
CA HIS A 82 -8.55 10.79 19.02
C HIS A 82 -9.65 10.00 18.29
N SER A 83 -9.35 8.79 17.85
CA SER A 83 -10.30 7.91 17.16
C SER A 83 -11.46 7.52 18.08
N VAL A 84 -11.21 7.15 19.34
CA VAL A 84 -12.26 6.86 20.32
C VAL A 84 -13.15 8.09 20.57
N ARG A 85 -12.53 9.27 20.76
CA ARG A 85 -13.27 10.51 21.01
C ARG A 85 -14.16 10.88 19.84
N LEU A 86 -13.63 10.85 18.61
CA LEU A 86 -14.38 11.20 17.41
C LEU A 86 -15.45 10.16 17.09
N ALA A 87 -15.15 8.86 17.19
CA ALA A 87 -16.12 7.79 16.93
C ALA A 87 -17.31 7.87 17.91
N ARG A 88 -17.06 8.19 19.19
CA ARG A 88 -18.15 8.44 20.16
C ARG A 88 -18.99 9.66 19.78
N ALA A 89 -18.37 10.74 19.30
CA ALA A 89 -19.09 11.94 18.88
C ALA A 89 -19.95 11.66 17.63
N VAL A 90 -19.41 10.94 16.65
CA VAL A 90 -20.14 10.49 15.45
C VAL A 90 -21.32 9.61 15.84
N HIS A 91 -21.10 8.60 16.69
CA HIS A 91 -22.15 7.67 17.12
C HIS A 91 -23.27 8.34 17.94
N ARG A 92 -22.96 9.41 18.71
CA ARG A 92 -23.96 10.18 19.45
C ARG A 92 -24.86 11.04 18.55
N ARG A 93 -24.35 11.48 17.38
CA ARG A 93 -25.15 12.23 16.39
C ARG A 93 -26.17 11.32 15.72
N ALA A 94 -25.73 10.14 15.31
CA ALA A 94 -26.59 9.08 14.80
C ALA A 94 -25.86 7.72 14.96
N PRO A 95 -26.59 6.62 15.25
CA PRO A 95 -25.99 5.31 15.45
C PRO A 95 -25.14 4.88 14.26
N VAL A 96 -23.96 4.31 14.55
CA VAL A 96 -23.08 3.68 13.57
C VAL A 96 -23.46 2.21 13.48
N ASP A 97 -23.83 1.74 12.30
CA ASP A 97 -24.23 0.34 12.05
C ASP A 97 -22.99 -0.54 11.81
N VAL A 98 -22.03 -0.03 11.04
CA VAL A 98 -20.77 -0.70 10.72
C VAL A 98 -19.60 0.20 11.03
N VAL A 99 -18.64 -0.30 11.82
CA VAL A 99 -17.31 0.31 11.96
C VAL A 99 -16.31 -0.49 11.15
N HIS A 100 -15.57 0.18 10.28
CA HIS A 100 -14.56 -0.37 9.39
C HIS A 100 -13.18 0.08 9.87
N LEU A 101 -12.34 -0.87 10.23
CA LEU A 101 -11.03 -0.64 10.83
C LEU A 101 -9.94 -0.96 9.82
N CYS A 102 -9.12 0.03 9.45
CA CYS A 102 -7.96 -0.16 8.59
C CYS A 102 -6.68 -0.21 9.45
N ASN A 103 -5.90 -1.27 9.35
CA ASN A 103 -4.59 -1.34 10.01
C ASN A 103 -3.45 -0.86 9.09
N PRO A 104 -2.24 -0.59 9.58
CA PRO A 104 -1.88 -0.46 10.99
C PRO A 104 -2.49 0.76 11.66
N PRO A 105 -2.56 0.81 13.03
CA PRO A 105 -2.19 -0.23 13.99
C PRO A 105 -3.32 -1.24 14.26
N ASP A 106 -2.95 -2.45 14.71
CA ASP A 106 -3.91 -3.45 15.18
C ASP A 106 -4.47 -3.10 16.59
N LEU A 107 -4.69 -1.83 16.87
CA LEU A 107 -5.25 -1.33 18.13
C LEU A 107 -6.64 -0.72 17.96
N LEU A 108 -7.06 -0.46 16.73
CA LEU A 108 -8.36 0.17 16.45
C LEU A 108 -9.55 -0.71 16.86
N PHE A 109 -9.36 -2.02 17.13
CA PHE A 109 -10.40 -2.86 17.71
C PHE A 109 -10.96 -2.31 19.03
N VAL A 110 -10.16 -1.53 19.80
CA VAL A 110 -10.64 -0.88 21.02
C VAL A 110 -11.75 0.12 20.71
N VAL A 111 -11.65 0.86 19.60
CA VAL A 111 -12.72 1.76 19.13
C VAL A 111 -13.98 0.97 18.80
N ALA A 112 -13.83 -0.18 18.12
CA ALA A 112 -14.95 -1.06 17.81
C ALA A 112 -15.64 -1.59 19.08
N LEU A 113 -14.87 -2.00 20.10
CA LEU A 113 -15.43 -2.45 21.37
C LEU A 113 -16.22 -1.32 22.06
N VAL A 114 -15.70 -0.09 22.06
CA VAL A 114 -16.43 1.08 22.59
C VAL A 114 -17.75 1.28 21.86
N LEU A 115 -17.78 1.22 20.52
CA LEU A 115 -19.00 1.37 19.73
C LEU A 115 -19.96 0.18 19.96
N LYS A 116 -19.46 -1.05 20.07
CA LYS A 116 -20.30 -2.21 20.41
C LYS A 116 -20.99 -2.02 21.77
N VAL A 117 -20.26 -1.53 22.78
CA VAL A 117 -20.86 -1.24 24.10
C VAL A 117 -21.93 -0.14 24.00
N LEU A 118 -21.61 0.97 23.33
CA LEU A 118 -22.55 2.10 23.18
C LEU A 118 -23.81 1.73 22.40
N SER A 119 -23.70 0.84 21.41
CA SER A 119 -24.81 0.39 20.58
C SER A 119 -25.59 -0.79 21.19
N GLY A 120 -25.21 -1.32 22.35
CA GLY A 120 -25.77 -2.57 22.91
C GLY A 120 -25.49 -3.77 22.02
N GLY A 121 -24.31 -3.86 21.39
CA GLY A 121 -23.88 -4.96 20.54
C GLY A 121 -24.37 -4.89 19.08
N ARG A 122 -25.07 -3.85 18.68
CA ARG A 122 -25.64 -3.73 17.33
C ARG A 122 -24.62 -3.37 16.26
N THR A 123 -23.62 -2.53 16.59
CA THR A 123 -22.56 -2.14 15.66
C THR A 123 -21.75 -3.36 15.22
N LYS A 124 -21.64 -3.56 13.92
CA LYS A 124 -20.82 -4.59 13.29
C LYS A 124 -19.44 -4.08 12.98
N VAL A 125 -18.48 -4.99 12.85
CA VAL A 125 -17.08 -4.66 12.65
C VAL A 125 -16.58 -5.33 11.37
N VAL A 126 -16.12 -4.51 10.43
CA VAL A 126 -15.30 -4.90 9.29
C VAL A 126 -13.86 -4.58 9.64
N PHE A 127 -12.97 -5.55 9.54
CA PHE A 127 -11.53 -5.33 9.66
C PHE A 127 -10.90 -5.39 8.27
N ASP A 128 -10.32 -4.29 7.84
CA ASP A 128 -9.56 -4.19 6.59
C ASP A 128 -8.06 -4.32 6.90
N GLN A 129 -7.53 -5.45 6.49
CA GLN A 129 -6.16 -5.84 6.72
C GLN A 129 -5.27 -5.31 5.59
N HIS A 130 -4.69 -4.12 5.79
CA HIS A 130 -3.75 -3.51 4.84
C HIS A 130 -2.35 -4.10 4.97
N ASP A 131 -1.94 -4.42 6.21
CA ASP A 131 -0.61 -4.92 6.53
C ASP A 131 -0.65 -6.10 7.50
N LEU A 132 0.42 -6.90 7.45
CA LEU A 132 0.74 -7.91 8.45
C LEU A 132 1.69 -7.31 9.49
N VAL A 133 1.16 -6.62 10.52
CA VAL A 133 1.95 -5.87 11.51
C VAL A 133 3.05 -6.71 12.17
N PRO A 134 2.85 -7.99 12.56
CA PRO A 134 3.92 -8.82 13.08
C PRO A 134 5.04 -9.10 12.07
N GLU A 135 4.71 -9.33 10.80
CA GLU A 135 5.68 -9.51 9.71
C GLU A 135 6.40 -8.21 9.38
N LEU A 136 5.71 -7.08 9.38
CA LEU A 136 6.30 -5.74 9.23
C LEU A 136 7.35 -5.49 10.33
N TYR A 137 7.05 -5.83 11.57
CA TYR A 137 7.98 -5.71 12.68
C TYR A 137 9.26 -6.54 12.45
N LEU A 138 9.12 -7.79 11.99
CA LEU A 138 10.26 -8.66 11.69
C LEU A 138 11.11 -8.15 10.54
N SER A 139 10.46 -7.58 9.51
CA SER A 139 11.13 -7.12 8.29
C SER A 139 11.83 -5.77 8.47
N ARG A 140 11.25 -4.87 9.29
CA ARG A 140 11.73 -3.50 9.44
C ARG A 140 12.66 -3.29 10.62
N PHE A 141 12.38 -3.91 11.77
CA PHE A 141 13.07 -3.59 13.02
C PHE A 141 13.97 -4.69 13.54
N ARG A 142 13.48 -5.92 13.64
CA ARG A 142 14.24 -7.04 14.22
C ARG A 142 13.78 -8.38 13.65
N PRO A 143 14.70 -9.19 13.12
CA PRO A 143 14.36 -10.52 12.61
C PRO A 143 14.15 -11.56 13.73
N LYS A 144 13.75 -11.13 14.95
CA LYS A 144 13.57 -12.00 16.13
C LYS A 144 12.17 -11.85 16.72
N ARG A 145 11.59 -12.97 17.09
CA ARG A 145 10.28 -13.07 17.76
C ARG A 145 10.42 -12.81 19.26
N ASP A 146 10.65 -11.56 19.62
CA ASP A 146 10.75 -11.10 21.00
C ASP A 146 9.37 -10.82 21.65
N ALA A 147 9.36 -10.25 22.88
CA ALA A 147 8.13 -9.95 23.61
C ALA A 147 7.22 -8.97 22.86
N LEU A 148 7.80 -8.00 22.11
CA LEU A 148 7.02 -7.05 21.33
C LEU A 148 6.36 -7.73 20.13
N TYR A 149 7.06 -8.64 19.45
CA TYR A 149 6.44 -9.47 18.40
C TYR A 149 5.21 -10.21 18.92
N TRP A 150 5.30 -10.82 20.10
CA TRP A 150 4.17 -11.55 20.66
C TRP A 150 3.04 -10.63 21.11
N ALA A 151 3.34 -9.42 21.59
CA ALA A 151 2.34 -8.39 21.86
C ALA A 151 1.60 -7.97 20.58
N LEU A 152 2.33 -7.73 19.48
CA LEU A 152 1.73 -7.44 18.17
C LEU A 152 0.86 -8.60 17.64
N ARG A 153 1.30 -9.86 17.87
CA ARG A 153 0.49 -11.05 17.53
C ARG A 153 -0.80 -11.14 18.35
N LEU A 154 -0.75 -10.71 19.61
CA LEU A 154 -1.93 -10.65 20.46
C LEU A 154 -2.92 -9.57 20.00
N THR A 155 -2.43 -8.36 19.68
CA THR A 155 -3.30 -7.29 19.18
C THR A 155 -3.93 -7.66 17.83
N GLU A 156 -3.17 -8.25 16.91
CA GLU A 156 -3.69 -8.80 15.66
C GLU A 156 -4.80 -9.85 15.92
N PHE A 157 -4.55 -10.79 16.82
CA PHE A 157 -5.53 -11.82 17.17
C PHE A 157 -6.82 -11.22 17.77
N LEU A 158 -6.69 -10.22 18.66
CA LEU A 158 -7.83 -9.53 19.25
C LEU A 158 -8.63 -8.74 18.19
N THR A 159 -7.95 -8.15 17.21
CA THR A 159 -8.60 -7.48 16.09
C THR A 159 -9.43 -8.46 15.27
N TYR A 160 -8.88 -9.62 14.89
CA TYR A 160 -9.63 -10.67 14.20
C TYR A 160 -10.82 -11.19 15.02
N ARG A 161 -10.65 -11.35 16.34
CA ARG A 161 -11.72 -11.81 17.23
C ARG A 161 -12.84 -10.81 17.42
N THR A 162 -12.54 -9.52 17.25
CA THR A 162 -13.53 -8.44 17.35
C THR A 162 -14.31 -8.26 16.07
N ALA A 163 -13.70 -8.59 14.91
CA ALA A 163 -14.28 -8.45 13.59
C ALA A 163 -15.43 -9.44 13.34
N ASP A 164 -16.53 -8.94 12.78
CA ASP A 164 -17.61 -9.75 12.22
C ASP A 164 -17.26 -10.23 10.80
N VAL A 165 -16.47 -9.43 10.07
CA VAL A 165 -15.95 -9.72 8.72
C VAL A 165 -14.53 -9.19 8.60
N VAL A 166 -13.69 -9.88 7.85
CA VAL A 166 -12.33 -9.46 7.49
C VAL A 166 -12.22 -9.31 5.99
N ILE A 167 -11.68 -8.20 5.52
CA ILE A 167 -11.23 -8.00 4.15
C ILE A 167 -9.70 -7.89 4.14
N SER A 168 -9.07 -8.39 3.11
CA SER A 168 -7.60 -8.44 2.99
C SER A 168 -7.17 -8.02 1.60
N THR A 169 -6.01 -7.41 1.48
CA THR A 169 -5.49 -6.87 0.21
C THR A 169 -5.16 -7.95 -0.82
N ASN A 170 -4.94 -9.18 -0.39
CA ASN A 170 -4.63 -10.32 -1.26
C ASN A 170 -4.97 -11.66 -0.58
N GLU A 171 -4.80 -12.76 -1.33
CA GLU A 171 -5.14 -14.10 -0.83
C GLU A 171 -4.15 -14.60 0.22
N SER A 172 -2.90 -14.19 0.16
CA SER A 172 -1.89 -14.53 1.18
C SER A 172 -2.27 -13.93 2.54
N TYR A 173 -2.73 -12.68 2.57
CA TYR A 173 -3.22 -12.04 3.80
C TYR A 173 -4.53 -12.67 4.27
N ARG A 174 -5.47 -12.93 3.36
CA ARG A 174 -6.70 -13.65 3.68
C ARG A 174 -6.42 -15.02 4.31
N SER A 175 -5.44 -15.75 3.79
CA SER A 175 -5.00 -17.04 4.35
C SER A 175 -4.46 -16.90 5.77
N LYS A 176 -3.78 -15.77 6.11
CA LYS A 176 -3.40 -15.49 7.51
C LYS A 176 -4.60 -15.22 8.40
N ALA A 177 -5.60 -14.47 7.92
CA ALA A 177 -6.83 -14.23 8.67
C ALA A 177 -7.58 -15.56 8.98
N VAL A 178 -7.72 -16.44 7.98
CA VAL A 178 -8.38 -17.75 8.15
C VAL A 178 -7.55 -18.70 9.02
N GLY A 179 -6.25 -18.83 8.74
CA GLY A 179 -5.38 -19.79 9.43
C GLY A 179 -5.07 -19.36 10.86
N ARG A 180 -4.26 -18.29 11.02
CA ARG A 180 -3.80 -17.88 12.36
C ARG A 180 -4.81 -17.01 13.12
N GLY A 181 -5.64 -16.23 12.39
CA GLY A 181 -6.73 -15.43 12.96
C GLY A 181 -7.96 -16.24 13.31
N ARG A 182 -8.07 -17.47 12.80
CA ARG A 182 -9.22 -18.36 12.95
C ARG A 182 -10.54 -17.70 12.53
N VAL A 183 -10.48 -16.83 11.53
CA VAL A 183 -11.65 -16.23 10.89
C VAL A 183 -12.29 -17.29 10.00
N ARG A 184 -13.61 -17.40 10.04
CA ARG A 184 -14.35 -18.33 9.17
C ARG A 184 -14.15 -17.93 7.71
N GLY A 185 -13.96 -18.88 6.81
CA GLY A 185 -13.70 -18.62 5.39
C GLY A 185 -14.81 -17.84 4.67
N ASP A 186 -16.08 -18.00 5.11
CA ASP A 186 -17.23 -17.25 4.63
C ASP A 186 -17.33 -15.81 5.19
N ARG A 187 -16.43 -15.43 6.08
CA ARG A 187 -16.29 -14.10 6.69
C ARG A 187 -14.98 -13.42 6.35
N ALA A 188 -14.16 -14.01 5.48
CA ALA A 188 -12.90 -13.48 5.01
C ALA A 188 -12.96 -13.28 3.50
N PHE A 189 -12.74 -12.05 3.04
CA PHE A 189 -12.85 -11.65 1.63
C PHE A 189 -11.53 -11.04 1.15
N THR A 190 -11.20 -11.26 -0.12
CA THR A 190 -10.08 -10.57 -0.76
C THR A 190 -10.59 -9.33 -1.50
N VAL A 191 -10.14 -8.15 -1.08
CA VAL A 191 -10.42 -6.85 -1.70
C VAL A 191 -9.07 -6.25 -2.08
N ARG A 192 -8.64 -6.43 -3.32
CA ARG A 192 -7.34 -5.95 -3.80
C ARG A 192 -7.33 -4.43 -3.94
N SER A 193 -6.23 -3.80 -3.57
CA SER A 193 -5.97 -2.42 -3.96
C SER A 193 -5.79 -2.35 -5.48
N ALA A 194 -6.33 -1.32 -6.11
CA ALA A 194 -6.16 -1.07 -7.53
C ALA A 194 -5.54 0.32 -7.76
N PRO A 195 -4.70 0.49 -8.79
CA PRO A 195 -4.19 1.81 -9.12
C PRO A 195 -5.33 2.71 -9.59
N ALA A 196 -5.25 3.99 -9.27
CA ALA A 196 -6.15 5.00 -9.80
C ALA A 196 -5.78 5.28 -11.27
N LEU A 197 -6.48 4.65 -12.22
CA LEU A 197 -6.18 4.73 -13.65
C LEU A 197 -6.32 6.16 -14.21
N ASP A 198 -7.08 7.01 -13.57
CA ASP A 198 -7.16 8.45 -13.86
C ASP A 198 -5.86 9.19 -13.52
N ARG A 199 -5.15 8.74 -12.50
CA ARG A 199 -3.84 9.27 -12.08
C ARG A 199 -2.68 8.70 -12.90
N PHE A 200 -2.76 7.43 -13.32
CA PHE A 200 -1.71 6.75 -14.06
C PHE A 200 -2.03 6.76 -15.56
N LYS A 201 -2.03 7.97 -16.15
CA LYS A 201 -2.20 8.19 -17.59
C LYS A 201 -0.86 8.47 -18.24
N GLN A 202 -0.63 7.86 -19.39
CA GLN A 202 0.54 8.19 -20.20
C GLN A 202 0.46 9.64 -20.68
N VAL A 203 1.58 10.34 -20.58
CA VAL A 203 1.82 11.67 -21.14
C VAL A 203 2.95 11.57 -22.17
N PRO A 204 3.16 12.57 -23.03
CA PRO A 204 4.30 12.57 -23.96
C PRO A 204 5.61 12.33 -23.20
N PRO A 205 6.50 11.44 -23.69
CA PRO A 205 7.78 11.18 -23.05
C PRO A 205 8.69 12.42 -23.13
N GLU A 206 9.52 12.58 -22.11
CA GLU A 206 10.51 13.65 -22.00
C GLU A 206 11.93 13.07 -21.99
N PRO A 207 12.59 12.91 -23.16
CA PRO A 207 13.89 12.24 -23.27
C PRO A 207 15.00 12.86 -22.41
N GLU A 208 14.90 14.13 -22.07
CA GLU A 208 15.82 14.85 -21.19
C GLU A 208 15.90 14.27 -19.78
N LEU A 209 14.86 13.58 -19.31
CA LEU A 209 14.86 12.87 -18.02
C LEU A 209 15.87 11.72 -17.98
N ALA A 210 16.22 11.18 -19.15
CA ALA A 210 17.27 10.16 -19.29
C ALA A 210 18.68 10.73 -19.27
N ARG A 211 18.85 12.05 -19.09
CA ARG A 211 20.16 12.70 -18.97
C ARG A 211 21.13 12.38 -20.13
N GLY A 212 20.61 12.33 -21.36
CA GLY A 212 21.38 11.98 -22.56
C GLY A 212 21.72 10.49 -22.73
N LYS A 213 21.14 9.63 -21.91
CA LYS A 213 21.22 8.18 -22.04
C LYS A 213 20.07 7.66 -22.87
N GLU A 214 20.26 6.44 -23.46
CA GLU A 214 19.23 5.79 -24.27
C GLU A 214 18.07 5.28 -23.42
N HIS A 215 18.36 4.81 -22.21
CA HIS A 215 17.41 4.12 -21.35
C HIS A 215 17.19 4.86 -20.03
N LEU A 216 15.93 5.13 -19.69
CA LEU A 216 15.52 5.59 -18.38
C LEU A 216 14.91 4.42 -17.59
N LEU A 217 15.50 4.11 -16.46
CA LEU A 217 14.98 3.16 -15.45
C LEU A 217 14.27 3.94 -14.35
N VAL A 218 13.23 3.38 -13.71
CA VAL A 218 12.53 4.10 -12.66
C VAL A 218 12.23 3.20 -11.46
N TYR A 219 12.46 3.72 -10.27
CA TYR A 219 11.89 3.24 -9.02
C TYR A 219 10.81 4.22 -8.55
N LEU A 220 9.66 3.71 -8.12
CA LEU A 220 8.58 4.50 -7.53
C LEU A 220 8.13 3.87 -6.22
N GLY A 221 8.18 4.62 -5.12
CA GLY A 221 7.65 4.14 -3.84
C GLY A 221 8.31 4.75 -2.61
N VAL A 222 7.83 4.31 -1.47
CA VAL A 222 8.45 4.61 -0.16
C VAL A 222 9.82 3.93 -0.10
N MET A 223 10.77 4.59 0.56
CA MET A 223 12.12 4.08 0.77
C MET A 223 12.31 3.75 2.26
N GLY A 224 11.68 2.68 2.70
CA GLY A 224 11.90 2.11 4.03
C GLY A 224 12.98 1.02 4.00
N PRO A 225 13.54 0.66 5.15
CA PRO A 225 14.56 -0.40 5.23
C PRO A 225 14.10 -1.76 4.67
N GLN A 226 12.80 -2.03 4.67
CA GLN A 226 12.20 -3.27 4.18
C GLN A 226 11.91 -3.28 2.67
N ASP A 227 11.99 -2.10 2.00
CA ASP A 227 11.54 -1.93 0.61
C ASP A 227 12.64 -2.24 -0.43
N GLY A 228 13.87 -2.52 0.02
CA GLY A 228 14.95 -3.04 -0.81
C GLY A 228 15.52 -2.06 -1.84
N VAL A 229 15.42 -0.76 -1.61
CA VAL A 229 15.95 0.24 -2.54
C VAL A 229 17.48 0.13 -2.65
N ASP A 230 18.15 -0.31 -1.58
CA ASP A 230 19.58 -0.62 -1.58
C ASP A 230 19.95 -1.77 -2.52
N TYR A 231 19.06 -2.77 -2.69
CA TYR A 231 19.24 -3.83 -3.68
C TYR A 231 19.18 -3.28 -5.11
N ALA A 232 18.26 -2.35 -5.40
CA ALA A 232 18.22 -1.68 -6.70
C ALA A 232 19.51 -0.92 -6.97
N VAL A 233 19.97 -0.11 -6.01
CA VAL A 233 21.23 0.66 -6.15
C VAL A 233 22.43 -0.25 -6.36
N ARG A 234 22.54 -1.36 -5.63
CA ARG A 234 23.60 -2.37 -5.84
C ARG A 234 23.50 -3.04 -7.20
N ALA A 235 22.28 -3.37 -7.66
CA ALA A 235 22.08 -3.96 -8.99
C ALA A 235 22.46 -2.97 -10.11
N LEU A 236 22.14 -1.69 -9.94
CA LEU A 236 22.56 -0.65 -10.88
C LEU A 236 24.10 -0.45 -10.90
N ALA A 237 24.77 -0.62 -9.77
CA ALA A 237 26.24 -0.61 -9.75
C ALA A 237 26.81 -1.78 -10.57
N ARG A 238 26.25 -3.00 -10.42
CA ARG A 238 26.61 -4.15 -11.26
C ARG A 238 26.30 -3.94 -12.74
N LEU A 239 25.17 -3.31 -13.05
CA LEU A 239 24.81 -2.96 -14.42
C LEU A 239 25.83 -1.97 -15.00
N GLY A 240 26.25 -0.98 -14.21
CA GLY A 240 27.22 0.04 -14.60
C GLY A 240 28.63 -0.49 -14.92
N GLU A 241 29.02 -1.67 -14.43
CA GLU A 241 30.25 -2.35 -14.79
C GLU A 241 30.22 -2.92 -16.24
N ARG A 242 29.02 -3.10 -16.83
CA ARG A 242 28.83 -3.76 -18.11
C ARG A 242 28.35 -2.82 -19.21
N ARG A 243 27.62 -1.73 -18.85
CA ARG A 243 27.04 -0.78 -19.83
C ARG A 243 26.87 0.62 -19.24
N ASP A 244 26.82 1.63 -20.09
CA ASP A 244 26.77 3.05 -19.69
C ASP A 244 25.64 3.85 -20.37
N ASP A 245 24.75 3.20 -21.10
CA ASP A 245 23.67 3.76 -21.89
C ASP A 245 22.36 3.97 -21.12
N TRP A 246 22.37 3.91 -19.79
CA TRP A 246 21.21 4.05 -18.92
C TRP A 246 21.36 5.17 -17.88
N HIS A 247 20.21 5.70 -17.48
CA HIS A 247 20.04 6.54 -16.30
C HIS A 247 18.89 6.00 -15.45
N ALA A 248 18.96 6.13 -14.13
CA ALA A 248 17.90 5.69 -13.23
C ALA A 248 17.35 6.86 -12.40
N ALA A 249 16.02 6.93 -12.25
CA ALA A 249 15.35 7.88 -11.38
C ALA A 249 14.63 7.17 -10.24
N PHE A 250 14.86 7.65 -9.02
CA PHE A 250 14.22 7.15 -7.79
C PHE A 250 13.23 8.19 -7.29
N LEU A 251 11.93 7.88 -7.43
CA LEU A 251 10.82 8.73 -7.04
C LEU A 251 10.23 8.26 -5.72
N GLY A 252 10.35 9.07 -4.70
CA GLY A 252 9.83 8.81 -3.36
C GLY A 252 10.80 9.23 -2.28
N GLY A 253 10.40 9.00 -1.05
CA GLY A 253 11.18 9.28 0.14
C GLY A 253 10.83 8.28 1.24
N GLY A 254 11.44 8.40 2.38
CA GLY A 254 11.21 7.51 3.52
C GLY A 254 12.42 7.44 4.44
N ASP A 255 12.34 6.61 5.47
CA ASP A 255 13.35 6.57 6.54
C ASP A 255 14.75 6.11 6.05
N ALA A 256 14.81 5.38 4.93
CA ALA A 256 16.07 4.92 4.35
C ALA A 256 16.59 5.82 3.21
N PHE A 257 15.92 6.96 2.94
CA PHE A 257 16.28 7.81 1.80
C PHE A 257 17.74 8.26 1.82
N ASP A 258 18.19 8.84 2.93
CA ASP A 258 19.56 9.35 3.05
C ASP A 258 20.59 8.20 2.98
N ASP A 259 20.32 7.07 3.62
CA ASP A 259 21.20 5.89 3.56
C ASP A 259 21.35 5.34 2.13
N VAL A 260 20.27 5.39 1.33
CA VAL A 260 20.27 4.93 -0.07
C VAL A 260 21.03 5.92 -0.97
N VAL A 261 20.86 7.22 -0.77
CA VAL A 261 21.64 8.27 -1.47
C VAL A 261 23.14 8.10 -1.18
N ASP A 262 23.49 7.94 0.10
CA ASP A 262 24.88 7.70 0.52
C ASP A 262 25.44 6.41 -0.08
N LEU A 263 24.62 5.36 -0.20
CA LEU A 263 25.04 4.12 -0.85
C LEU A 263 25.33 4.35 -2.33
N ALA A 264 24.47 5.05 -3.05
CA ALA A 264 24.68 5.37 -4.45
C ALA A 264 25.97 6.16 -4.67
N HIS A 265 26.24 7.14 -3.81
CA HIS A 265 27.48 7.90 -3.81
C HIS A 265 28.71 7.01 -3.60
N ARG A 266 28.70 6.14 -2.57
CA ARG A 266 29.80 5.20 -2.30
C ARG A 266 30.07 4.22 -3.45
N LEU A 267 29.04 3.91 -4.25
CA LEU A 267 29.15 3.01 -5.41
C LEU A 267 29.45 3.77 -6.72
N GLY A 268 29.70 5.08 -6.67
CA GLY A 268 30.07 5.91 -7.83
C GLY A 268 28.95 6.07 -8.85
N LEU A 269 27.71 6.19 -8.39
CA LEU A 269 26.53 6.31 -9.26
C LEU A 269 25.99 7.74 -9.39
N ASP A 270 26.70 8.76 -8.89
CA ASP A 270 26.21 10.14 -8.82
C ASP A 270 25.75 10.70 -10.18
N ASP A 271 26.45 10.39 -11.25
CA ASP A 271 26.12 10.82 -12.60
C ASP A 271 25.06 9.94 -13.29
N ARG A 272 24.69 8.79 -12.68
CA ARG A 272 23.82 7.79 -13.28
C ARG A 272 22.47 7.64 -12.60
N VAL A 273 22.30 8.23 -11.41
CA VAL A 273 21.04 8.18 -10.67
C VAL A 273 20.57 9.57 -10.25
N THR A 274 19.25 9.74 -10.26
CA THR A 274 18.58 10.91 -9.72
C THR A 274 17.62 10.50 -8.62
N PHE A 275 17.74 11.13 -7.45
CA PHE A 275 16.77 11.01 -6.37
C PHE A 275 15.89 12.25 -6.34
N THR A 276 14.58 12.10 -6.62
CA THR A 276 13.66 13.25 -6.70
C THR A 276 13.09 13.65 -5.34
N GLY A 277 13.19 12.78 -4.33
CA GLY A 277 12.36 12.89 -3.14
C GLY A 277 10.88 12.63 -3.47
N MET A 278 9.98 13.16 -2.65
CA MET A 278 8.53 13.01 -2.84
C MET A 278 8.09 13.69 -4.14
N ALA A 279 7.61 12.88 -5.09
CA ALA A 279 7.13 13.33 -6.39
C ALA A 279 5.60 13.53 -6.38
N ASP A 280 5.13 14.57 -7.05
CA ASP A 280 3.69 14.77 -7.27
C ASP A 280 3.15 13.93 -8.45
N THR A 281 1.85 14.01 -8.71
CA THR A 281 1.23 13.22 -9.78
C THR A 281 1.77 13.56 -11.18
N PRO A 282 1.93 14.84 -11.58
CA PRO A 282 2.55 15.20 -12.85
C PRO A 282 3.95 14.63 -13.01
N ASP A 283 4.80 14.75 -12.00
CA ASP A 283 6.16 14.21 -12.05
C ASP A 283 6.16 12.69 -12.19
N VAL A 284 5.35 11.99 -11.42
CA VAL A 284 5.19 10.53 -11.54
C VAL A 284 4.78 10.14 -12.98
N GLN A 285 3.82 10.86 -13.56
CA GLN A 285 3.38 10.59 -14.93
C GLN A 285 4.49 10.81 -15.95
N ARG A 286 5.25 11.90 -15.84
CA ARG A 286 6.37 12.24 -16.74
C ARG A 286 7.46 11.17 -16.72
N TYR A 287 7.93 10.83 -15.51
CA TYR A 287 8.98 9.81 -15.35
C TYR A 287 8.52 8.43 -15.82
N LEU A 288 7.32 7.97 -15.40
CA LEU A 288 6.81 6.66 -15.79
C LEU A 288 6.49 6.55 -17.29
N SER A 289 6.07 7.66 -17.94
CA SER A 289 5.82 7.68 -19.39
C SER A 289 7.10 7.71 -20.21
N THR A 290 8.20 8.21 -19.65
CA THR A 290 9.50 8.29 -20.31
C THR A 290 10.33 7.02 -20.08
N ALA A 291 10.17 6.37 -18.93
CA ALA A 291 10.94 5.20 -18.56
C ALA A 291 10.66 3.99 -19.49
N CYS A 292 11.70 3.22 -19.75
CA CYS A 292 11.58 1.97 -20.49
C CYS A 292 11.46 0.74 -19.57
N LEU A 293 11.79 0.87 -18.26
CA LEU A 293 11.79 -0.24 -17.31
C LEU A 293 11.53 0.25 -15.88
N GLY A 294 10.66 -0.44 -15.13
CA GLY A 294 10.42 -0.28 -13.72
C GLY A 294 11.30 -1.20 -12.86
N LEU A 295 11.75 -0.69 -11.73
CA LEU A 295 12.51 -1.45 -10.73
C LEU A 295 11.61 -1.80 -9.55
N ALA A 296 11.42 -3.10 -9.26
CA ALA A 296 10.68 -3.61 -8.12
C ALA A 296 11.61 -4.50 -7.25
N PRO A 297 12.51 -3.88 -6.48
CA PRO A 297 13.61 -4.58 -5.80
C PRO A 297 13.23 -5.12 -4.41
N ASP A 298 11.94 -5.23 -4.11
CA ASP A 298 11.45 -5.66 -2.81
C ASP A 298 12.07 -7.03 -2.43
N PRO A 299 12.85 -7.11 -1.31
CA PRO A 299 13.60 -8.31 -1.00
C PRO A 299 12.73 -9.39 -0.38
N LEU A 300 13.18 -10.65 -0.46
CA LEU A 300 12.53 -11.72 0.27
C LEU A 300 12.67 -11.50 1.77
N ASN A 301 11.59 -11.14 2.39
CA ASN A 301 11.43 -11.05 3.84
C ASN A 301 9.99 -11.47 4.22
N PRO A 302 9.70 -11.66 5.52
CA PRO A 302 8.38 -12.16 5.96
C PRO A 302 7.17 -11.34 5.50
N LEU A 303 7.34 -10.02 5.27
CA LEU A 303 6.29 -9.14 4.78
C LEU A 303 6.22 -9.13 3.26
N SER A 304 7.34 -8.83 2.60
CA SER A 304 7.37 -8.56 1.16
C SER A 304 6.90 -9.74 0.32
N ASP A 305 7.23 -10.98 0.73
CA ASP A 305 6.77 -12.19 0.04
C ASP A 305 5.24 -12.32 -0.03
N LEU A 306 4.55 -11.79 0.98
CA LEU A 306 3.09 -11.88 1.11
C LEU A 306 2.35 -10.62 0.70
N SER A 307 3.07 -9.54 0.37
CA SER A 307 2.48 -8.22 0.11
C SER A 307 2.28 -7.94 -1.37
N THR A 308 1.13 -7.37 -1.72
CA THR A 308 0.90 -6.79 -3.04
C THR A 308 1.55 -5.41 -3.09
N MET A 309 2.61 -5.26 -3.87
CA MET A 309 3.34 -4.00 -3.99
C MET A 309 2.62 -3.03 -4.93
N ASN A 310 2.30 -1.82 -4.44
CA ASN A 310 1.61 -0.80 -5.23
C ASN A 310 2.39 -0.42 -6.48
N LYS A 311 3.74 -0.32 -6.41
CA LYS A 311 4.60 0.01 -7.55
C LYS A 311 4.42 -0.95 -8.73
N ILE A 312 4.24 -2.24 -8.46
CA ILE A 312 3.97 -3.27 -9.49
C ILE A 312 2.66 -2.94 -10.23
N MET A 313 1.61 -2.63 -9.50
CA MET A 313 0.32 -2.26 -10.07
C MET A 313 0.38 -0.95 -10.85
N GLU A 314 1.15 0.01 -10.37
CA GLU A 314 1.35 1.33 -10.99
C GLU A 314 2.18 1.23 -12.28
N TYR A 315 3.25 0.42 -12.29
CA TYR A 315 4.00 0.13 -13.52
C TYR A 315 3.12 -0.54 -14.57
N MET A 316 2.35 -1.55 -14.18
CA MET A 316 1.41 -2.21 -15.11
C MET A 316 0.36 -1.25 -15.66
N ALA A 317 -0.18 -0.32 -14.85
CA ALA A 317 -1.14 0.69 -15.29
C ALA A 317 -0.53 1.60 -16.37
N MET A 318 0.75 1.95 -16.22
CA MET A 318 1.49 2.72 -17.22
C MET A 318 1.98 1.89 -18.42
N GLY A 319 1.81 0.55 -18.37
CA GLY A 319 2.36 -0.36 -19.38
C GLY A 319 3.88 -0.44 -19.37
N LEU A 320 4.47 -0.21 -18.22
CA LEU A 320 5.90 -0.27 -18.00
C LEU A 320 6.28 -1.71 -17.59
N PRO A 321 7.12 -2.42 -18.36
CA PRO A 321 7.67 -3.71 -17.94
C PRO A 321 8.59 -3.53 -16.74
N MET A 322 8.84 -4.59 -16.00
CA MET A 322 9.64 -4.47 -14.77
C MET A 322 10.52 -5.69 -14.51
N VAL A 323 11.55 -5.48 -13.72
CA VAL A 323 12.30 -6.55 -13.05
C VAL A 323 11.94 -6.55 -11.57
N SER A 324 11.68 -7.73 -11.02
CA SER A 324 11.37 -7.94 -9.61
C SER A 324 12.15 -9.14 -9.06
N PHE A 325 12.31 -9.23 -7.76
CA PHE A 325 12.64 -10.52 -7.15
C PHE A 325 11.45 -11.46 -7.20
N ASP A 326 11.72 -12.77 -7.24
CA ASP A 326 10.69 -13.82 -7.28
C ASP A 326 10.03 -13.98 -5.92
N LEU A 327 8.98 -13.20 -5.70
CA LEU A 327 8.17 -13.20 -4.50
C LEU A 327 6.76 -13.70 -4.82
N THR A 328 6.13 -14.37 -3.85
CA THR A 328 4.82 -15.01 -4.02
C THR A 328 3.75 -14.05 -4.56
N GLU A 329 3.49 -12.92 -3.88
CA GLU A 329 2.44 -11.98 -4.31
C GLU A 329 2.90 -11.06 -5.45
N GLY A 330 4.20 -10.82 -5.60
CA GLY A 330 4.77 -10.15 -6.77
C GLY A 330 4.46 -10.90 -8.06
N ARG A 331 4.69 -12.23 -8.05
CA ARG A 331 4.38 -13.11 -9.18
C ARG A 331 2.87 -13.21 -9.46
N VAL A 332 2.04 -13.30 -8.43
CA VAL A 332 0.57 -13.27 -8.57
C VAL A 332 0.10 -11.96 -9.21
N SER A 333 0.69 -10.84 -8.81
CA SER A 333 0.31 -9.52 -9.32
C SER A 333 0.79 -9.28 -10.74
N ALA A 334 2.11 -9.38 -11.01
CA ALA A 334 2.68 -9.00 -12.29
C ALA A 334 2.54 -10.09 -13.35
N GLY A 335 2.61 -11.39 -13.01
CA GLY A 335 2.62 -12.47 -14.01
C GLY A 335 3.70 -12.24 -15.07
N ASP A 336 3.32 -12.28 -16.35
CA ASP A 336 4.25 -12.08 -17.48
C ASP A 336 4.59 -10.60 -17.76
N ALA A 337 4.14 -9.67 -16.93
CA ALA A 337 4.53 -8.26 -17.02
C ALA A 337 5.88 -7.97 -16.35
N ALA A 338 6.48 -8.96 -15.65
CA ALA A 338 7.77 -8.85 -14.98
C ALA A 338 8.72 -9.99 -15.36
N LEU A 339 10.04 -9.71 -15.28
CA LEU A 339 11.07 -10.75 -15.12
C LEU A 339 11.40 -10.89 -13.64
N TYR A 340 11.75 -12.11 -13.25
CA TYR A 340 11.94 -12.47 -11.85
C TYR A 340 13.34 -12.98 -11.60
N ALA A 341 14.15 -12.21 -10.87
CA ALA A 341 15.43 -12.65 -10.34
C ALA A 341 15.21 -13.52 -9.09
N ARG A 342 16.13 -14.42 -8.82
CA ARG A 342 16.16 -15.16 -7.55
C ARG A 342 16.10 -14.18 -6.38
N PRO A 343 15.35 -14.52 -5.32
CA PRO A 343 15.21 -13.63 -4.18
C PRO A 343 16.56 -13.14 -3.64
N ASN A 344 16.71 -11.82 -3.56
CA ASN A 344 17.88 -11.12 -3.03
C ASN A 344 19.18 -11.29 -3.86
N ASP A 345 19.12 -11.87 -5.07
CA ASP A 345 20.27 -12.01 -5.97
C ASP A 345 20.43 -10.76 -6.85
N VAL A 346 21.32 -9.89 -6.42
CA VAL A 346 21.62 -8.61 -7.07
C VAL A 346 22.23 -8.79 -8.47
N ASP A 347 23.08 -9.81 -8.64
CA ASP A 347 23.78 -10.03 -9.92
C ASP A 347 22.82 -10.56 -10.99
N GLU A 348 21.92 -11.47 -10.64
CA GLU A 348 20.86 -11.93 -11.55
C GLU A 348 19.85 -10.80 -11.84
N TYR A 349 19.49 -9.99 -10.83
CA TYR A 349 18.64 -8.82 -11.04
C TYR A 349 19.24 -7.87 -12.08
N ALA A 350 20.53 -7.53 -11.95
CA ALA A 350 21.23 -6.67 -12.90
C ALA A 350 21.31 -7.29 -14.31
N SER A 351 21.49 -8.62 -14.39
CA SER A 351 21.48 -9.33 -15.69
C SER A 351 20.13 -9.23 -16.39
N LEU A 352 19.03 -9.47 -15.65
CA LEU A 352 17.68 -9.38 -16.21
C LEU A 352 17.31 -7.94 -16.62
N VAL A 353 17.81 -6.92 -15.90
CA VAL A 353 17.68 -5.53 -16.35
C VAL A 353 18.41 -5.35 -17.67
N SER A 354 19.66 -5.80 -17.80
CA SER A 354 20.42 -5.70 -19.06
C SER A 354 19.71 -6.39 -20.22
N ASP A 355 19.23 -7.63 -20.00
CA ASP A 355 18.51 -8.41 -21.01
C ASP A 355 17.26 -7.67 -21.55
N LEU A 356 16.51 -7.01 -20.64
CA LEU A 356 15.35 -6.23 -21.06
C LEU A 356 15.72 -4.92 -21.74
N LEU A 357 16.85 -4.31 -21.44
CA LEU A 357 17.31 -3.11 -22.16
C LEU A 357 17.65 -3.45 -23.62
N ASP A 358 18.14 -4.64 -23.89
CA ASP A 358 18.49 -5.11 -25.23
C ASP A 358 17.28 -5.65 -26.04
N ASP A 359 16.10 -5.85 -25.41
CA ASP A 359 14.93 -6.41 -26.06
C ASP A 359 13.70 -5.48 -25.99
N PRO A 360 13.61 -4.47 -26.87
CA PRO A 360 12.49 -3.53 -26.91
C PRO A 360 11.16 -4.20 -27.29
N VAL A 361 11.21 -5.30 -28.05
CA VAL A 361 10.00 -6.05 -28.46
C VAL A 361 9.38 -6.71 -27.23
N ARG A 362 10.22 -7.39 -26.43
CA ARG A 362 9.80 -8.02 -25.20
C ARG A 362 9.28 -6.99 -24.19
N ARG A 363 9.97 -5.86 -24.03
CA ARG A 363 9.49 -4.75 -23.17
C ARG A 363 8.08 -4.32 -23.55
N LYS A 364 7.81 -4.12 -24.83
CA LYS A 364 6.48 -3.73 -25.33
C LYS A 364 5.42 -4.78 -25.02
N GLN A 365 5.70 -6.05 -25.29
CA GLN A 365 4.78 -7.16 -25.01
C GLN A 365 4.45 -7.26 -23.51
N MET A 366 5.46 -7.19 -22.66
CA MET A 366 5.29 -7.21 -21.20
C MET A 366 4.44 -6.04 -20.71
N GLY A 367 4.66 -4.83 -21.26
CA GLY A 367 3.88 -3.65 -20.95
C GLY A 367 2.40 -3.80 -21.34
N GLU A 368 2.11 -4.40 -22.51
CA GLU A 368 0.75 -4.69 -22.96
C GLU A 368 0.04 -5.70 -22.05
N VAL A 369 0.76 -6.77 -21.65
CA VAL A 369 0.27 -7.74 -20.65
C VAL A 369 -0.07 -7.06 -19.34
N GLY A 370 0.82 -6.20 -18.82
CA GLY A 370 0.59 -5.47 -17.59
C GLY A 370 -0.69 -4.62 -17.64
N ARG A 371 -0.86 -3.81 -18.70
CA ARG A 371 -2.07 -3.00 -18.88
C ARG A 371 -3.34 -3.84 -18.93
N ALA A 372 -3.31 -4.93 -19.68
CA ALA A 372 -4.47 -5.82 -19.79
C ALA A 372 -4.85 -6.44 -18.43
N ARG A 373 -3.87 -6.81 -17.61
CA ARG A 373 -4.12 -7.35 -16.26
C ARG A 373 -4.78 -6.33 -15.33
N VAL A 374 -4.29 -5.10 -15.32
CA VAL A 374 -4.83 -4.02 -14.46
C VAL A 374 -6.21 -3.58 -14.93
N ALA A 375 -6.44 -3.49 -16.22
CA ALA A 375 -7.75 -3.16 -16.79
C ALA A 375 -8.80 -4.27 -16.61
N GLY A 376 -8.35 -5.53 -16.50
CA GLY A 376 -9.17 -6.71 -16.32
C GLY A 376 -9.20 -7.23 -14.88
N ALA A 377 -8.52 -8.34 -14.63
CA ALA A 377 -8.58 -9.11 -13.39
C ALA A 377 -8.15 -8.36 -12.12
N LEU A 378 -7.33 -7.31 -12.24
CA LEU A 378 -6.84 -6.50 -11.11
C LEU A 378 -7.51 -5.12 -11.04
N SER A 379 -8.58 -4.89 -11.79
CA SER A 379 -9.32 -3.62 -11.76
C SER A 379 -10.11 -3.46 -10.45
N TRP A 380 -10.38 -2.21 -10.07
CA TRP A 380 -11.19 -1.90 -8.89
C TRP A 380 -12.60 -2.50 -8.96
N SER A 381 -13.19 -2.63 -10.16
CA SER A 381 -14.53 -3.22 -10.34
C SER A 381 -14.63 -4.65 -9.80
N HIS A 382 -13.55 -5.45 -9.89
CA HIS A 382 -13.50 -6.78 -9.29
C HIS A 382 -13.46 -6.71 -7.75
N SER A 383 -12.61 -5.83 -7.22
CA SER A 383 -12.49 -5.61 -5.77
C SER A 383 -13.76 -5.03 -5.17
N GLN A 384 -14.44 -4.14 -5.90
CA GLN A 384 -15.74 -3.56 -5.53
C GLN A 384 -16.79 -4.63 -5.26
N SER A 385 -16.90 -5.65 -6.13
CA SER A 385 -17.84 -6.75 -5.93
C SER A 385 -17.57 -7.53 -4.64
N SER A 386 -16.29 -7.78 -4.33
CA SER A 386 -15.87 -8.43 -3.09
C SER A 386 -16.14 -7.57 -1.86
N LEU A 387 -15.88 -6.26 -1.92
CA LEU A 387 -16.20 -5.31 -0.85
C LEU A 387 -17.70 -5.31 -0.54
N LEU A 388 -18.53 -5.22 -1.56
CA LEU A 388 -19.99 -5.22 -1.40
C LEU A 388 -20.50 -6.56 -0.87
N ALA A 389 -19.90 -7.69 -1.28
CA ALA A 389 -20.23 -9.01 -0.73
C ALA A 389 -19.88 -9.08 0.76
N ALA A 390 -18.73 -8.54 1.17
CA ALA A 390 -18.35 -8.47 2.58
C ALA A 390 -19.34 -7.62 3.38
N TYR A 391 -19.72 -6.45 2.90
CA TYR A 391 -20.68 -5.56 3.54
C TYR A 391 -22.10 -6.15 3.59
N ALA A 392 -22.51 -6.92 2.58
CA ALA A 392 -23.80 -7.60 2.57
C ALA A 392 -23.97 -8.59 3.74
N THR A 393 -22.87 -9.09 4.32
CA THR A 393 -22.92 -10.00 5.48
C THR A 393 -23.15 -9.29 6.82
N VAL A 394 -22.96 -7.97 6.86
CA VAL A 394 -23.09 -7.11 8.05
C VAL A 394 -24.16 -6.04 7.90
N ASP A 395 -24.86 -5.99 6.77
CA ASP A 395 -25.91 -5.02 6.46
C ASP A 395 -27.09 -5.15 7.45
N PRO A 396 -27.45 -4.06 8.17
CA PRO A 396 -28.57 -4.10 9.10
C PRO A 396 -29.93 -4.32 8.41
N ALA A 397 -30.06 -3.90 7.13
CA ALA A 397 -31.30 -4.07 6.37
C ALA A 397 -31.60 -5.54 5.98
N ARG A 398 -30.64 -6.44 6.13
CA ARG A 398 -30.76 -7.88 5.83
C ARG A 398 -31.02 -8.74 7.07
N ARG A 399 -31.29 -8.13 8.21
CA ARG A 399 -31.69 -8.78 9.48
C ARG A 399 -33.22 -8.63 9.70
#